data_6048bdd9e1c2ae86fe7979f6d57a79fd
#
_entry.id   6048bdd9e1c2ae86fe7979f6d57a79fd
#
_cell.length_a   1.000
_cell.length_b   1.000
_cell.length_c   1.000
_cell.angle_alpha   90.00
_cell.angle_beta   90.00
_cell.angle_gamma   90.00
#
_symmetry.space_group_name_H-M   'P 1'
#
loop_
_entity.id
_entity.type
_entity.pdbx_description
1 polymer ?
#
loop_
_entity_poly.entity_id
_entity_poly.type
_entity_poly.pdbx_seq_one_letter_code
_entity_poly.pdbx_strand_id
1 'polypeptide(L)'
;IGEKPGREEANRGRPFVGDSGRETDSTYLGLAGLSRPDVRITNTVKCRLGGNNNAPTAKQVRSCGLRHIPGEVERARPQVIVLLGATACGLVPKVELERDHGYPVWVGEGESEYFGNWEGWVAPMYHPAAGLHKTGMMTPMLEDWERVGRWWGGKWRAPADENIANVDYKVVETAGELWEDLKDEYYEYLPVDTERDGSRPWSLQYSTRPGRGRLIFADRKDLLEQFAASVAWGRSGYLLHNAPQDMDMLEAMGVGGMEVRDTMQEAHQLQLPQSLKVLGWRLLGVGMRSWKELVG
;
A
#
# COMPACT_ATOMS: atom_id res chain seq x y z
N ILE A 1 -17.91 1.20 7.84
CA ILE A 1 -18.21 2.62 8.09
C ILE A 1 -18.22 3.35 6.76
N GLY A 2 -19.32 4.03 6.39
CA GLY A 2 -19.41 4.89 5.22
C GLY A 2 -19.32 6.38 5.56
N GLU A 3 -19.64 7.26 4.60
CA GLU A 3 -19.55 8.71 4.74
C GLU A 3 -20.75 9.28 5.50
N LYS A 4 -21.93 9.26 4.90
CA LYS A 4 -23.17 9.86 5.42
C LYS A 4 -24.39 9.22 4.79
N PRO A 5 -25.60 9.36 5.40
CA PRO A 5 -26.85 8.88 4.80
C PRO A 5 -27.20 9.60 3.49
N GLY A 6 -27.62 8.84 2.49
CA GLY A 6 -28.30 9.35 1.31
C GLY A 6 -29.77 9.69 1.58
N ARG A 7 -30.53 9.95 0.51
CA ARG A 7 -31.96 10.28 0.59
C ARG A 7 -32.80 9.10 1.10
N GLU A 8 -32.55 7.91 0.59
CA GLU A 8 -33.32 6.72 0.99
C GLU A 8 -33.00 6.32 2.44
N GLU A 9 -31.73 6.41 2.85
CA GLU A 9 -31.31 6.17 4.21
C GLU A 9 -31.99 7.12 5.20
N ALA A 10 -32.03 8.41 4.85
CA ALA A 10 -32.69 9.41 5.68
C ALA A 10 -34.20 9.16 5.82
N ASN A 11 -34.88 8.72 4.75
CA ASN A 11 -36.29 8.42 4.75
C ASN A 11 -36.61 7.13 5.53
N ARG A 12 -35.74 6.13 5.47
CA ARG A 12 -35.96 4.81 6.10
C ARG A 12 -35.33 4.69 7.49
N GLY A 13 -34.54 5.66 7.93
CA GLY A 13 -33.85 5.64 9.22
C GLY A 13 -32.81 4.52 9.35
N ARG A 14 -32.32 3.96 8.25
CA ARG A 14 -31.35 2.85 8.24
C ARG A 14 -30.21 3.12 7.26
N PRO A 15 -28.95 2.82 7.62
CA PRO A 15 -27.81 3.01 6.74
C PRO A 15 -27.80 1.99 5.59
N PHE A 16 -27.25 2.38 4.46
CA PHE A 16 -27.02 1.52 3.29
C PHE A 16 -28.26 0.76 2.83
N VAL A 17 -29.33 1.46 2.52
CA VAL A 17 -30.59 0.92 1.96
C VAL A 17 -30.92 1.46 0.55
N GLY A 18 -30.16 2.45 0.05
CA GLY A 18 -30.19 2.95 -1.31
C GLY A 18 -29.39 2.07 -2.28
N ASP A 19 -29.13 2.57 -3.51
CA ASP A 19 -28.45 1.81 -4.57
C ASP A 19 -27.10 1.27 -4.11
N SER A 20 -26.23 2.11 -3.53
CA SER A 20 -24.95 1.68 -2.99
C SER A 20 -25.05 0.60 -1.90
N GLY A 21 -26.11 0.67 -1.09
CA GLY A 21 -26.37 -0.34 -0.07
C GLY A 21 -26.84 -1.66 -0.66
N ARG A 22 -27.71 -1.62 -1.66
CA ARG A 22 -28.15 -2.82 -2.40
C ARG A 22 -26.96 -3.50 -3.07
N GLU A 23 -26.09 -2.73 -3.72
CA GLU A 23 -24.87 -3.24 -4.34
C GLU A 23 -23.91 -3.85 -3.30
N THR A 24 -23.79 -3.23 -2.12
CA THR A 24 -23.02 -3.78 -1.01
C THR A 24 -23.54 -5.15 -0.61
N ASP A 25 -24.85 -5.28 -0.45
CA ASP A 25 -25.48 -6.53 0.02
C ASP A 25 -25.46 -7.63 -1.04
N SER A 26 -25.71 -7.29 -2.31
CA SER A 26 -25.82 -8.27 -3.40
C SER A 26 -24.49 -8.73 -3.98
N THR A 27 -23.46 -7.88 -3.92
CA THR A 27 -22.20 -8.12 -4.62
C THR A 27 -21.03 -8.17 -3.64
N TYR A 28 -20.76 -7.06 -2.96
CA TYR A 28 -19.50 -6.91 -2.24
C TYR A 28 -19.38 -7.78 -0.99
N LEU A 29 -20.40 -7.86 -0.16
CA LEU A 29 -20.38 -8.73 1.03
C LEU A 29 -20.22 -10.19 0.65
N GLY A 30 -20.88 -10.64 -0.44
CA GLY A 30 -20.76 -12.01 -0.94
C GLY A 30 -19.32 -12.36 -1.35
N LEU A 31 -18.59 -11.44 -2.01
CA LEU A 31 -17.18 -11.61 -2.36
C LEU A 31 -16.29 -11.77 -1.11
N ALA A 32 -16.64 -11.09 -0.04
CA ALA A 32 -15.95 -11.23 1.25
C ALA A 32 -16.40 -12.46 2.05
N GLY A 33 -17.31 -13.28 1.53
CA GLY A 33 -17.89 -14.41 2.26
C GLY A 33 -18.80 -14.01 3.43
N LEU A 34 -19.36 -12.80 3.35
CA LEU A 34 -20.21 -12.21 4.38
C LEU A 34 -21.63 -11.94 3.85
N SER A 35 -22.54 -11.72 4.76
CA SER A 35 -23.90 -11.28 4.47
C SER A 35 -24.32 -10.12 5.40
N ARG A 36 -25.43 -9.47 5.13
CA ARG A 36 -25.88 -8.32 5.91
C ARG A 36 -26.02 -8.56 7.43
N PRO A 37 -26.49 -9.73 7.90
CA PRO A 37 -26.53 -10.04 9.34
C PRO A 37 -25.16 -10.13 10.02
N ASP A 38 -24.11 -10.45 9.26
CA ASP A 38 -22.76 -10.63 9.81
C ASP A 38 -22.06 -9.31 10.09
N VAL A 39 -22.62 -8.19 9.61
CA VAL A 39 -21.95 -6.89 9.65
C VAL A 39 -22.78 -5.83 10.37
N ARG A 40 -22.12 -4.99 11.17
CA ARG A 40 -22.67 -3.74 11.66
C ARG A 40 -22.33 -2.62 10.70
N ILE A 41 -23.34 -1.97 10.12
CA ILE A 41 -23.15 -0.88 9.17
C ILE A 41 -23.50 0.45 9.79
N THR A 42 -22.64 1.44 9.60
CA THR A 42 -22.83 2.80 10.07
C THR A 42 -22.14 3.81 9.13
N ASN A 43 -22.28 5.09 9.41
CA ASN A 43 -21.63 6.17 8.68
C ASN A 43 -20.85 7.07 9.64
N THR A 44 -19.82 7.74 9.12
CA THR A 44 -19.04 8.76 9.84
C THR A 44 -19.94 9.91 10.32
N VAL A 45 -20.80 10.41 9.44
CA VAL A 45 -21.82 11.42 9.76
C VAL A 45 -23.18 10.76 9.79
N LYS A 46 -23.96 10.99 10.86
CA LYS A 46 -25.24 10.29 11.10
C LYS A 46 -26.43 10.91 10.40
N CYS A 47 -26.32 12.16 9.97
CA CYS A 47 -27.41 12.90 9.35
C CYS A 47 -27.16 13.11 7.87
N ARG A 48 -28.23 13.08 7.06
CA ARG A 48 -28.17 13.60 5.71
C ARG A 48 -27.96 15.11 5.76
N LEU A 49 -26.93 15.60 5.10
CA LEU A 49 -26.66 17.04 5.00
C LEU A 49 -27.65 17.64 3.99
N GLY A 50 -28.15 18.85 4.30
CA GLY A 50 -29.06 19.57 3.41
C GLY A 50 -28.40 19.97 2.07
N GLY A 51 -29.22 20.26 1.04
CA GLY A 51 -28.75 20.72 -0.24
C GLY A 51 -28.33 19.62 -1.22
N ASN A 52 -27.31 19.87 -2.02
CA ASN A 52 -26.93 19.11 -3.23
C ASN A 52 -26.11 17.84 -2.99
N ASN A 53 -26.31 17.14 -1.88
CA ASN A 53 -25.55 15.93 -1.54
C ASN A 53 -24.03 16.12 -1.39
N ASN A 54 -23.59 17.32 -0.99
CA ASN A 54 -22.18 17.64 -0.82
C ASN A 54 -21.52 16.75 0.25
N ALA A 55 -20.22 16.48 0.08
CA ALA A 55 -19.43 15.80 1.11
C ALA A 55 -19.46 16.56 2.44
N PRO A 56 -19.37 15.88 3.58
CA PRO A 56 -19.32 16.54 4.87
C PRO A 56 -18.01 17.32 5.01
N THR A 57 -18.09 18.47 5.69
CA THR A 57 -16.88 19.23 6.05
C THR A 57 -16.09 18.52 7.13
N ALA A 58 -14.77 18.79 7.23
CA ALA A 58 -13.92 18.21 8.29
C ALA A 58 -14.49 18.47 9.70
N LYS A 59 -15.09 19.63 9.94
CA LYS A 59 -15.75 19.96 11.22
C LYS A 59 -16.95 19.06 11.49
N GLN A 60 -17.77 18.77 10.48
CA GLN A 60 -18.93 17.85 10.63
C GLN A 60 -18.48 16.42 10.86
N VAL A 61 -17.45 15.95 10.12
CA VAL A 61 -16.84 14.65 10.32
C VAL A 61 -16.33 14.52 11.75
N ARG A 62 -15.52 15.48 12.20
CA ARG A 62 -14.95 15.46 13.55
C ARG A 62 -16.03 15.47 14.63
N SER A 63 -16.95 16.43 14.59
CA SER A 63 -17.97 16.58 15.63
C SER A 63 -18.91 15.38 15.71
N CYS A 64 -19.37 14.85 14.56
CA CYS A 64 -20.28 13.71 14.54
C CYS A 64 -19.56 12.40 14.79
N GLY A 65 -18.38 12.20 14.18
CA GLY A 65 -17.56 11.01 14.33
C GLY A 65 -17.16 10.77 15.78
N LEU A 66 -16.56 11.75 16.44
CA LEU A 66 -16.14 11.64 17.84
C LEU A 66 -17.32 11.40 18.81
N ARG A 67 -18.47 11.95 18.49
CA ARG A 67 -19.66 11.76 19.35
C ARG A 67 -20.24 10.36 19.26
N HIS A 68 -20.15 9.69 18.13
CA HIS A 68 -20.93 8.48 17.90
C HIS A 68 -20.08 7.22 17.65
N ILE A 69 -18.98 7.33 16.89
CA ILE A 69 -18.23 6.14 16.47
C ILE A 69 -17.59 5.40 17.65
N PRO A 70 -16.93 6.05 18.64
CA PRO A 70 -16.30 5.32 19.73
C PRO A 70 -17.28 4.38 20.45
N GLY A 71 -18.46 4.88 20.81
CA GLY A 71 -19.48 4.07 21.48
C GLY A 71 -20.12 3.01 20.56
N GLU A 72 -20.12 3.20 19.24
CA GLU A 72 -20.57 2.17 18.29
C GLU A 72 -19.53 1.06 18.14
N VAL A 73 -18.24 1.40 18.09
CA VAL A 73 -17.13 0.44 18.04
C VAL A 73 -17.07 -0.37 19.33
N GLU A 74 -17.15 0.28 20.49
CA GLU A 74 -17.17 -0.38 21.80
C GLU A 74 -18.31 -1.41 21.92
N ARG A 75 -19.52 -1.05 21.48
CA ARG A 75 -20.67 -1.97 21.51
C ARG A 75 -20.58 -3.09 20.49
N ALA A 76 -20.06 -2.80 19.31
CA ALA A 76 -19.97 -3.78 18.23
C ALA A 76 -18.80 -4.76 18.41
N ARG A 77 -17.71 -4.32 19.07
CA ARG A 77 -16.46 -5.07 19.24
C ARG A 77 -16.00 -5.74 17.92
N PRO A 78 -15.86 -4.96 16.84
CA PRO A 78 -15.59 -5.54 15.54
C PRO A 78 -14.19 -6.17 15.52
N GLN A 79 -14.06 -7.27 14.80
CA GLN A 79 -12.75 -7.88 14.51
C GLN A 79 -12.02 -7.09 13.40
N VAL A 80 -12.80 -6.52 12.47
CA VAL A 80 -12.29 -5.69 11.38
C VAL A 80 -13.25 -4.51 11.18
N ILE A 81 -12.69 -3.33 10.92
CA ILE A 81 -13.47 -2.15 10.52
C ILE A 81 -13.22 -1.88 9.03
N VAL A 82 -14.24 -2.05 8.20
CA VAL A 82 -14.19 -1.68 6.77
C VAL A 82 -14.49 -0.18 6.63
N LEU A 83 -13.58 0.57 6.00
CA LEU A 83 -13.66 2.01 5.78
C LEU A 83 -14.03 2.27 4.31
N LEU A 84 -15.23 2.74 4.06
CA LEU A 84 -15.78 2.92 2.72
C LEU A 84 -15.64 4.38 2.23
N GLY A 85 -14.66 4.63 1.37
CA GLY A 85 -14.38 5.92 0.76
C GLY A 85 -13.50 6.84 1.61
N ALA A 86 -13.02 7.93 0.99
CA ALA A 86 -12.03 8.83 1.56
C ALA A 86 -12.41 9.42 2.93
N THR A 87 -13.68 9.78 3.12
CA THR A 87 -14.17 10.34 4.40
C THR A 87 -14.03 9.34 5.55
N ALA A 88 -14.35 8.06 5.30
CA ALA A 88 -14.22 7.01 6.31
C ALA A 88 -12.74 6.65 6.53
N CYS A 89 -11.93 6.58 5.48
CA CYS A 89 -10.48 6.35 5.61
C CYS A 89 -9.80 7.45 6.43
N GLY A 90 -10.23 8.70 6.29
CA GLY A 90 -9.73 9.83 7.08
C GLY A 90 -9.98 9.76 8.60
N LEU A 91 -10.70 8.74 9.09
CA LEU A 91 -10.81 8.45 10.53
C LEU A 91 -9.51 7.85 11.11
N VAL A 92 -8.62 7.37 10.26
CA VAL A 92 -7.31 6.80 10.63
C VAL A 92 -6.21 7.58 9.91
N PRO A 93 -5.43 8.42 10.61
CA PRO A 93 -4.47 9.35 9.97
C PRO A 93 -3.43 8.69 9.05
N LYS A 94 -3.03 7.46 9.37
CA LYS A 94 -2.05 6.72 8.57
C LYS A 94 -2.64 6.01 7.34
N VAL A 95 -3.96 5.97 7.18
CA VAL A 95 -4.65 5.33 6.06
C VAL A 95 -4.89 6.32 4.94
N GLU A 96 -4.48 5.95 3.75
CA GLU A 96 -4.68 6.69 2.51
C GLU A 96 -5.43 5.83 1.50
N LEU A 97 -6.63 6.24 1.09
CA LEU A 97 -7.52 5.41 0.27
C LEU A 97 -6.85 4.93 -1.04
N GLU A 98 -6.21 5.84 -1.78
CA GLU A 98 -5.60 5.52 -3.08
C GLU A 98 -4.42 4.55 -2.97
N ARG A 99 -3.74 4.55 -1.83
CA ARG A 99 -2.62 3.64 -1.54
C ARG A 99 -3.10 2.31 -1.00
N ASP A 100 -4.03 2.36 -0.06
CA ASP A 100 -4.31 1.23 0.84
C ASP A 100 -5.60 0.47 0.49
N HIS A 101 -6.37 0.88 -0.53
CA HIS A 101 -7.63 0.20 -0.84
C HIS A 101 -7.44 -1.30 -1.12
N GLY A 102 -8.29 -2.13 -0.54
CA GLY A 102 -8.25 -3.57 -0.66
C GLY A 102 -7.16 -4.26 0.18
N TYR A 103 -6.44 -3.52 1.04
CA TYR A 103 -5.40 -4.08 1.91
C TYR A 103 -5.69 -3.74 3.37
N PRO A 104 -5.76 -4.75 4.25
CA PRO A 104 -5.94 -4.52 5.69
C PRO A 104 -4.71 -3.81 6.28
N VAL A 105 -4.97 -2.83 7.13
CA VAL A 105 -3.97 -2.04 7.87
C VAL A 105 -4.23 -2.25 9.36
N TRP A 106 -3.19 -2.59 10.13
CA TRP A 106 -3.32 -2.68 11.59
C TRP A 106 -3.37 -1.28 12.19
N VAL A 107 -4.28 -1.05 13.10
CA VAL A 107 -4.45 0.19 13.87
C VAL A 107 -4.28 -0.15 15.35
N GLY A 108 -3.25 0.41 15.97
CA GLY A 108 -3.00 0.27 17.39
C GLY A 108 -3.90 1.16 18.24
N GLU A 109 -3.91 0.88 19.55
CA GLU A 109 -4.64 1.68 20.51
C GLU A 109 -4.19 3.15 20.45
N GLY A 110 -5.16 4.07 20.36
CA GLY A 110 -4.90 5.51 20.31
C GLY A 110 -4.48 6.07 18.95
N GLU A 111 -4.21 5.23 17.94
CA GLU A 111 -3.87 5.71 16.59
C GLU A 111 -5.05 6.33 15.83
N SER A 112 -6.27 6.12 16.29
CA SER A 112 -7.47 6.80 15.81
C SER A 112 -8.29 7.34 16.99
N GLU A 113 -8.46 8.66 17.05
CA GLU A 113 -9.33 9.30 18.08
C GLU A 113 -10.80 8.86 17.98
N TYR A 114 -11.20 8.26 16.86
CA TYR A 114 -12.58 7.83 16.60
C TYR A 114 -12.91 6.43 17.08
N PHE A 115 -11.90 5.61 17.40
CA PHE A 115 -12.14 4.20 17.76
C PHE A 115 -12.02 3.92 19.26
N GLY A 116 -11.74 4.96 20.06
CA GLY A 116 -11.54 4.79 21.50
C GLY A 116 -10.34 3.90 21.79
N ASN A 117 -10.52 2.93 22.68
CA ASN A 117 -9.45 1.98 23.05
C ASN A 117 -9.43 0.73 22.13
N TRP A 118 -10.13 0.76 20.99
CA TRP A 118 -10.12 -0.36 20.08
C TRP A 118 -8.80 -0.39 19.29
N GLU A 119 -8.25 -1.56 19.17
CA GLU A 119 -7.16 -1.89 18.28
C GLU A 119 -7.54 -3.05 17.36
N GLY A 120 -7.00 -3.09 16.15
CA GLY A 120 -7.34 -4.15 15.22
C GLY A 120 -7.11 -3.76 13.77
N TRP A 121 -7.65 -4.56 12.88
CA TRP A 121 -7.50 -4.36 11.46
C TRP A 121 -8.56 -3.41 10.90
N VAL A 122 -8.15 -2.48 10.05
CA VAL A 122 -9.04 -1.72 9.20
C VAL A 122 -8.83 -2.14 7.74
N ALA A 123 -9.91 -2.22 6.97
CA ALA A 123 -9.87 -2.49 5.53
C ALA A 123 -10.37 -1.26 4.77
N PRO A 124 -9.46 -0.43 4.22
CA PRO A 124 -9.82 0.70 3.36
C PRO A 124 -10.39 0.18 2.04
N MET A 125 -11.53 0.70 1.61
CA MET A 125 -12.22 0.29 0.41
C MET A 125 -12.81 1.50 -0.31
N TYR A 126 -12.89 1.46 -1.62
CA TYR A 126 -13.69 2.44 -2.34
C TYR A 126 -15.16 2.36 -1.92
N HIS A 127 -15.81 3.51 -1.84
CA HIS A 127 -17.23 3.54 -1.54
C HIS A 127 -18.05 2.92 -2.70
N PRO A 128 -19.04 2.06 -2.45
CA PRO A 128 -19.81 1.40 -3.49
C PRO A 128 -20.39 2.34 -4.57
N ALA A 129 -20.73 3.58 -4.22
CA ALA A 129 -21.15 4.60 -5.17
C ALA A 129 -20.09 4.90 -6.26
N ALA A 130 -18.81 4.66 -6.01
CA ALA A 130 -17.79 4.90 -7.03
C ALA A 130 -17.93 3.96 -8.22
N GLY A 131 -18.24 2.70 -7.99
CA GLY A 131 -18.51 1.70 -9.04
C GLY A 131 -19.78 2.02 -9.86
N LEU A 132 -20.78 2.66 -9.24
CA LEU A 132 -22.02 3.04 -9.91
C LEU A 132 -21.86 4.27 -10.82
N HIS A 133 -20.88 5.15 -10.57
CA HIS A 133 -20.78 6.45 -11.22
C HIS A 133 -19.49 6.66 -12.03
N LYS A 134 -18.47 5.82 -11.88
CA LYS A 134 -17.19 5.97 -12.57
C LYS A 134 -16.88 4.72 -13.40
N THR A 135 -16.78 4.89 -14.71
CA THR A 135 -16.33 3.83 -15.61
C THR A 135 -14.94 3.35 -15.21
N GLY A 136 -14.73 2.04 -15.16
CA GLY A 136 -13.43 1.43 -14.79
C GLY A 136 -13.19 1.19 -13.30
N MET A 137 -14.04 1.72 -12.41
CA MET A 137 -13.88 1.47 -10.97
C MET A 137 -14.43 0.12 -10.50
N MET A 138 -15.28 -0.52 -11.28
CA MET A 138 -15.93 -1.78 -10.87
C MET A 138 -14.91 -2.90 -10.65
N THR A 139 -14.03 -3.13 -11.63
CA THR A 139 -13.05 -4.23 -11.56
C THR A 139 -12.12 -4.12 -10.32
N PRO A 140 -11.40 -3.00 -10.08
CA PRO A 140 -10.57 -2.91 -8.89
C PRO A 140 -11.36 -3.05 -7.58
N MET A 141 -12.61 -2.58 -7.55
CA MET A 141 -13.45 -2.74 -6.35
C MET A 141 -13.83 -4.20 -6.09
N LEU A 142 -14.17 -4.98 -7.13
CA LEU A 142 -14.46 -6.42 -6.99
C LEU A 142 -13.22 -7.18 -6.51
N GLU A 143 -12.05 -6.89 -7.10
CA GLU A 143 -10.78 -7.49 -6.70
C GLU A 143 -10.42 -7.17 -5.24
N ASP A 144 -10.63 -5.94 -4.80
CA ASP A 144 -10.39 -5.52 -3.42
C ASP A 144 -11.27 -6.30 -2.43
N TRP A 145 -12.57 -6.43 -2.70
CA TRP A 145 -13.48 -7.17 -1.84
C TRP A 145 -13.18 -8.66 -1.81
N GLU A 146 -12.81 -9.26 -2.94
CA GLU A 146 -12.37 -10.65 -3.01
C GLU A 146 -11.07 -10.87 -2.22
N ARG A 147 -10.11 -9.93 -2.33
CA ARG A 147 -8.84 -9.98 -1.58
C ARG A 147 -9.08 -9.92 -0.07
N VAL A 148 -9.89 -8.95 0.39
CA VAL A 148 -10.25 -8.83 1.80
C VAL A 148 -11.01 -10.07 2.27
N GLY A 149 -11.88 -10.64 1.45
CA GLY A 149 -12.57 -11.91 1.76
C GLY A 149 -11.63 -13.09 1.90
N ARG A 150 -10.64 -13.22 1.03
CA ARG A 150 -9.60 -14.26 1.14
C ARG A 150 -8.75 -14.08 2.39
N TRP A 151 -8.40 -12.85 2.73
CA TRP A 151 -7.67 -12.53 3.94
C TRP A 151 -8.49 -12.87 5.19
N TRP A 152 -9.72 -12.42 5.27
CA TRP A 152 -10.64 -12.71 6.34
C TRP A 152 -10.86 -14.21 6.53
N GLY A 153 -11.01 -14.96 5.45
CA GLY A 153 -11.12 -16.41 5.45
C GLY A 153 -9.82 -17.18 5.70
N GLY A 154 -8.73 -16.51 6.05
CA GLY A 154 -7.42 -17.10 6.32
C GLY A 154 -6.70 -17.69 5.08
N LYS A 155 -7.22 -17.45 3.87
CA LYS A 155 -6.63 -17.91 2.61
C LYS A 155 -5.57 -16.98 2.04
N TRP A 156 -5.46 -15.79 2.58
CA TRP A 156 -4.42 -14.81 2.27
C TRP A 156 -4.04 -14.10 3.57
N ARG A 157 -2.76 -13.94 3.82
CA ARG A 157 -2.27 -13.14 4.94
C ARG A 157 -1.85 -11.79 4.39
N ALA A 158 -2.33 -10.71 5.00
CA ALA A 158 -1.68 -9.43 4.84
C ALA A 158 -0.24 -9.64 5.30
N PRO A 159 0.75 -9.28 4.51
CA PRO A 159 2.12 -9.43 4.93
C PRO A 159 2.31 -8.56 6.18
N ALA A 160 2.58 -9.22 7.27
CA ALA A 160 2.92 -8.55 8.50
C ALA A 160 4.27 -7.85 8.34
N ASP A 161 4.51 -6.82 9.12
CA ASP A 161 5.82 -6.18 9.32
C ASP A 161 6.91 -7.17 9.76
N GLU A 162 6.57 -8.44 9.97
CA GLU A 162 7.48 -9.52 10.36
C GLU A 162 8.60 -9.78 9.35
N ASN A 163 8.43 -9.41 8.08
CA ASN A 163 9.50 -9.54 7.09
C ASN A 163 10.59 -8.48 7.23
N ILE A 164 10.36 -7.42 8.01
CA ILE A 164 11.38 -6.38 8.27
C ILE A 164 12.29 -6.75 9.45
N ALA A 165 11.85 -7.65 10.33
CA ALA A 165 12.60 -8.01 11.54
C ALA A 165 13.92 -8.77 11.27
N ASN A 166 14.11 -9.34 10.07
CA ASN A 166 15.29 -10.11 9.70
C ASN A 166 15.93 -9.60 8.40
N VAL A 167 16.06 -8.28 8.25
CA VAL A 167 16.76 -7.69 7.11
C VAL A 167 18.26 -7.66 7.34
N ASP A 168 19.01 -8.11 6.33
CA ASP A 168 20.46 -8.09 6.28
C ASP A 168 20.93 -6.92 5.38
N TYR A 169 20.99 -5.72 5.96
CA TYR A 169 21.50 -4.54 5.28
C TYR A 169 22.94 -4.24 5.66
N LYS A 170 23.79 -4.02 4.65
CA LYS A 170 25.22 -3.82 4.89
C LYS A 170 25.85 -2.90 3.83
N VAL A 171 26.77 -2.04 4.28
CA VAL A 171 27.71 -1.36 3.39
C VAL A 171 28.79 -2.36 3.00
N VAL A 172 29.09 -2.46 1.72
CA VAL A 172 30.17 -3.30 1.19
C VAL A 172 31.47 -2.52 1.31
N GLU A 173 32.42 -3.02 2.08
CA GLU A 173 33.68 -2.35 2.34
C GLU A 173 34.86 -3.00 1.62
N THR A 174 34.74 -4.28 1.24
CA THR A 174 35.82 -5.04 0.63
C THR A 174 35.38 -5.84 -0.59
N ALA A 175 36.32 -6.10 -1.48
CA ALA A 175 36.16 -6.98 -2.63
C ALA A 175 35.73 -8.40 -2.25
N GLY A 176 36.23 -8.90 -1.13
CA GLY A 176 35.87 -10.23 -0.61
C GLY A 176 34.40 -10.30 -0.21
N GLU A 177 33.87 -9.28 0.45
CA GLU A 177 32.45 -9.19 0.79
C GLU A 177 31.58 -9.12 -0.46
N LEU A 178 31.97 -8.31 -1.43
CA LEU A 178 31.25 -8.20 -2.70
C LEU A 178 31.19 -9.55 -3.43
N TRP A 179 32.30 -10.25 -3.48
CA TRP A 179 32.38 -11.57 -4.12
C TRP A 179 31.48 -12.58 -3.40
N GLU A 180 31.54 -12.64 -2.06
CA GLU A 180 30.70 -13.54 -1.26
C GLU A 180 29.20 -13.29 -1.46
N ASP A 181 28.80 -12.03 -1.66
CA ASP A 181 27.40 -11.69 -1.92
C ASP A 181 26.95 -12.04 -3.35
N LEU A 182 27.85 -11.97 -4.34
CA LEU A 182 27.48 -12.10 -5.76
C LEU A 182 27.75 -13.50 -6.34
N LYS A 183 28.62 -14.30 -5.73
CA LYS A 183 29.13 -15.57 -6.31
C LYS A 183 28.09 -16.69 -6.41
N ASP A 184 27.21 -16.82 -5.41
CA ASP A 184 26.38 -18.02 -5.21
C ASP A 184 24.90 -17.83 -5.59
N GLU A 185 24.49 -16.62 -5.95
CA GLU A 185 23.09 -16.32 -6.19
C GLU A 185 22.84 -15.99 -7.66
N TYR A 186 22.10 -16.90 -8.32
CA TYR A 186 21.73 -16.73 -9.72
C TYR A 186 20.40 -15.98 -9.83
N TYR A 187 20.50 -14.68 -10.13
CA TYR A 187 19.37 -13.88 -10.63
C TYR A 187 19.67 -13.51 -12.08
N GLU A 188 18.71 -13.70 -12.96
CA GLU A 188 18.84 -13.28 -14.35
C GLU A 188 19.05 -11.77 -14.46
N TYR A 189 18.29 -11.00 -13.67
CA TYR A 189 18.43 -9.55 -13.53
C TYR A 189 18.66 -9.18 -12.06
N LEU A 190 19.71 -8.43 -11.79
CA LEU A 190 20.02 -7.99 -10.43
C LEU A 190 19.21 -6.75 -10.08
N PRO A 191 18.39 -6.76 -9.00
CA PRO A 191 17.75 -5.55 -8.50
C PRO A 191 18.78 -4.54 -8.06
N VAL A 192 18.69 -3.33 -8.61
CA VAL A 192 19.62 -2.22 -8.34
C VAL A 192 18.82 -0.94 -8.19
N ASP A 193 19.30 -0.05 -7.35
CA ASP A 193 18.80 1.30 -7.15
C ASP A 193 19.99 2.25 -6.98
N THR A 194 19.82 3.54 -7.27
CA THR A 194 20.88 4.52 -7.12
C THR A 194 20.41 5.74 -6.35
N GLU A 195 21.29 6.29 -5.52
CA GLU A 195 21.05 7.55 -4.84
C GLU A 195 22.01 8.63 -5.35
N ARG A 196 21.55 9.87 -5.36
CA ARG A 196 22.29 11.01 -5.86
C ARG A 196 22.23 12.21 -4.94
N ASP A 197 23.28 13.00 -4.94
CA ASP A 197 23.32 14.36 -4.40
C ASP A 197 23.37 15.35 -5.56
N GLY A 198 22.24 15.99 -5.84
CA GLY A 198 22.04 16.78 -7.05
C GLY A 198 22.18 15.94 -8.32
N SER A 199 23.21 16.21 -9.12
CA SER A 199 23.54 15.45 -10.36
C SER A 199 24.65 14.41 -10.16
N ARG A 200 25.18 14.27 -8.94
CA ARG A 200 26.30 13.36 -8.66
C ARG A 200 25.80 12.07 -8.03
N PRO A 201 26.25 10.90 -8.53
CA PRO A 201 25.94 9.64 -7.87
C PRO A 201 26.57 9.63 -6.47
N TRP A 202 25.78 9.19 -5.50
CA TRP A 202 26.22 9.06 -4.11
C TRP A 202 26.45 7.61 -3.71
N SER A 203 25.53 6.71 -4.11
CA SER A 203 25.64 5.29 -3.82
C SER A 203 24.88 4.44 -4.84
N LEU A 204 25.26 3.19 -4.91
CA LEU A 204 24.58 2.10 -5.60
C LEU A 204 24.12 1.11 -4.56
N GLN A 205 22.83 0.75 -4.59
CA GLN A 205 22.26 -0.33 -3.78
C GLN A 205 21.93 -1.52 -4.67
N TYR A 206 22.08 -2.73 -4.13
CA TYR A 206 21.67 -3.94 -4.82
C TYR A 206 21.14 -4.99 -3.83
N SER A 207 20.41 -5.96 -4.36
CA SER A 207 19.90 -7.07 -3.58
C SER A 207 20.10 -8.39 -4.33
N THR A 208 20.57 -9.40 -3.62
CA THR A 208 20.74 -10.74 -4.16
C THR A 208 19.65 -11.72 -3.72
N ARG A 209 18.82 -11.33 -2.75
CA ARG A 209 17.66 -12.11 -2.27
C ARG A 209 16.72 -11.24 -1.44
N PRO A 210 15.45 -11.64 -1.24
CA PRO A 210 14.54 -10.94 -0.35
C PRO A 210 15.12 -10.77 1.07
N GLY A 211 14.96 -9.57 1.64
CA GLY A 211 15.46 -9.22 2.97
C GLY A 211 16.95 -8.90 3.04
N ARG A 212 17.69 -8.94 1.93
CA ARG A 212 19.09 -8.54 1.86
C ARG A 212 19.24 -7.26 1.03
N GLY A 213 19.95 -6.27 1.55
CA GLY A 213 20.33 -5.06 0.83
C GLY A 213 21.82 -4.76 1.02
N ARG A 214 22.47 -4.34 -0.03
CA ARG A 214 23.87 -3.95 -0.04
C ARG A 214 24.01 -2.56 -0.61
N LEU A 215 24.97 -1.81 -0.09
CA LEU A 215 25.27 -0.46 -0.52
C LEU A 215 26.78 -0.34 -0.82
N ILE A 216 27.08 0.26 -1.98
CA ILE A 216 28.43 0.67 -2.37
C ILE A 216 28.42 2.18 -2.55
N PHE A 217 29.31 2.90 -1.87
CA PHE A 217 29.45 4.34 -2.09
C PHE A 217 30.10 4.64 -3.45
N ALA A 218 29.67 5.71 -4.11
CA ALA A 218 30.11 6.06 -5.46
C ALA A 218 31.60 6.47 -5.55
N ASP A 219 32.24 6.80 -4.46
CA ASP A 219 33.68 7.07 -4.39
C ASP A 219 34.54 5.80 -4.35
N ARG A 220 33.93 4.63 -4.04
CA ARG A 220 34.60 3.31 -4.04
C ARG A 220 34.70 2.74 -5.46
N LYS A 221 35.51 3.38 -6.29
CA LYS A 221 35.71 2.99 -7.72
C LYS A 221 36.21 1.54 -7.85
N ASP A 222 37.07 1.11 -6.93
CA ASP A 222 37.58 -0.25 -6.83
C ASP A 222 36.47 -1.31 -6.72
N LEU A 223 35.46 -1.04 -5.87
CA LEU A 223 34.33 -1.94 -5.68
C LEU A 223 33.32 -1.86 -6.83
N LEU A 224 33.10 -0.67 -7.40
CA LEU A 224 32.19 -0.49 -8.53
C LEU A 224 32.72 -1.21 -9.80
N GLU A 225 34.02 -1.16 -10.07
CA GLU A 225 34.63 -1.91 -11.18
C GLU A 225 34.47 -3.42 -11.00
N GLN A 226 34.66 -3.92 -9.79
CA GLN A 226 34.47 -5.34 -9.48
C GLN A 226 33.00 -5.74 -9.54
N PHE A 227 32.10 -4.88 -9.07
CA PHE A 227 30.65 -5.08 -9.16
C PHE A 227 30.23 -5.22 -10.64
N ALA A 228 30.65 -4.28 -11.50
CA ALA A 228 30.36 -4.31 -12.93
C ALA A 228 30.87 -5.61 -13.59
N ALA A 229 32.11 -5.99 -13.30
CA ALA A 229 32.70 -7.22 -13.80
C ALA A 229 31.94 -8.47 -13.33
N SER A 230 31.56 -8.53 -12.05
CA SER A 230 30.83 -9.66 -11.49
C SER A 230 29.42 -9.78 -12.07
N VAL A 231 28.72 -8.67 -12.28
CA VAL A 231 27.39 -8.68 -12.88
C VAL A 231 27.47 -9.09 -14.36
N ALA A 232 28.41 -8.54 -15.13
CA ALA A 232 28.60 -8.86 -16.55
C ALA A 232 28.96 -10.34 -16.79
N TRP A 233 29.57 -11.00 -15.82
CA TRP A 233 29.99 -12.40 -15.97
C TRP A 233 28.85 -13.39 -15.68
N GLY A 234 27.89 -13.06 -14.84
CA GLY A 234 26.90 -14.04 -14.34
C GLY A 234 25.44 -13.66 -14.56
N ARG A 235 25.13 -12.47 -15.14
CA ARG A 235 23.75 -11.96 -15.20
C ARG A 235 23.44 -11.31 -16.55
N SER A 236 22.14 -11.33 -16.92
CA SER A 236 21.66 -10.67 -18.14
C SER A 236 21.62 -9.15 -17.99
N GLY A 237 21.34 -8.62 -16.80
CA GLY A 237 21.23 -7.19 -16.62
C GLY A 237 20.76 -6.74 -15.24
N TYR A 238 20.22 -5.52 -15.22
CA TYR A 238 19.67 -4.88 -14.02
C TYR A 238 18.14 -4.90 -14.03
N LEU A 239 17.55 -5.06 -12.84
CA LEU A 239 16.14 -4.82 -12.56
C LEU A 239 16.01 -3.49 -11.82
N LEU A 240 15.41 -2.50 -12.45
CA LEU A 240 15.24 -1.15 -11.93
C LEU A 240 13.75 -0.83 -11.70
N HIS A 241 13.48 0.28 -11.05
CA HIS A 241 12.14 0.85 -10.97
C HIS A 241 12.18 2.32 -11.38
N ASN A 242 11.61 2.65 -12.54
CA ASN A 242 11.78 3.94 -13.21
C ASN A 242 13.22 4.13 -13.72
N ALA A 243 13.67 3.16 -14.50
CA ALA A 243 15.04 3.04 -15.03
C ALA A 243 15.68 4.34 -15.56
N PRO A 244 14.97 5.26 -16.27
CA PRO A 244 15.58 6.49 -16.75
C PRO A 244 16.24 7.36 -15.65
N GLN A 245 15.80 7.25 -14.40
CA GLN A 245 16.42 7.99 -13.30
C GLN A 245 17.76 7.41 -12.84
N ASP A 246 17.91 6.09 -12.95
CA ASP A 246 19.09 5.37 -12.47
C ASP A 246 20.15 5.18 -13.54
N MET A 247 19.76 5.09 -14.81
CA MET A 247 20.70 4.79 -15.90
C MET A 247 21.85 5.80 -16.00
N ASP A 248 21.56 7.10 -15.91
CA ASP A 248 22.58 8.14 -15.94
C ASP A 248 23.57 8.00 -14.77
N MET A 249 23.07 7.58 -13.60
CA MET A 249 23.89 7.38 -12.42
C MET A 249 24.76 6.13 -12.54
N LEU A 250 24.22 5.04 -13.07
CA LEU A 250 24.97 3.81 -13.35
C LEU A 250 26.10 4.05 -14.35
N GLU A 251 25.84 4.81 -15.42
CA GLU A 251 26.86 5.21 -16.38
C GLU A 251 27.94 6.09 -15.74
N ALA A 252 27.55 7.08 -14.94
CA ALA A 252 28.49 7.96 -14.24
C ALA A 252 29.37 7.21 -13.22
N MET A 253 28.87 6.12 -12.66
CA MET A 253 29.62 5.22 -11.76
C MET A 253 30.48 4.20 -12.50
N GLY A 254 30.35 4.06 -13.83
CA GLY A 254 31.08 3.09 -14.63
C GLY A 254 30.51 1.66 -14.56
N VAL A 255 29.26 1.52 -14.12
CA VAL A 255 28.56 0.24 -14.00
C VAL A 255 27.39 0.11 -15.00
N GLY A 256 27.28 1.01 -15.97
CA GLY A 256 26.28 1.00 -17.03
C GLY A 256 26.54 -0.06 -18.11
N GLY A 257 25.77 -0.01 -19.19
CA GLY A 257 25.96 -0.86 -20.38
C GLY A 257 25.36 -2.26 -20.30
N MET A 258 24.61 -2.57 -19.25
CA MET A 258 23.87 -3.83 -19.11
C MET A 258 22.44 -3.69 -19.65
N GLU A 259 21.82 -4.82 -19.99
CA GLU A 259 20.39 -4.85 -20.27
C GLU A 259 19.59 -4.41 -19.03
N VAL A 260 18.48 -3.72 -19.25
CA VAL A 260 17.64 -3.21 -18.16
C VAL A 260 16.20 -3.68 -18.32
N ARG A 261 15.66 -4.22 -17.25
CA ARG A 261 14.22 -4.40 -17.06
C ARG A 261 13.69 -3.35 -16.10
N ASP A 262 12.56 -2.75 -16.43
CA ASP A 262 11.95 -1.69 -15.64
C ASP A 262 10.59 -2.14 -15.09
N THR A 263 10.55 -2.40 -13.78
CA THR A 263 9.33 -2.84 -13.09
C THR A 263 8.20 -1.81 -13.11
N MET A 264 8.51 -0.53 -13.30
CA MET A 264 7.48 0.51 -13.47
C MET A 264 6.80 0.39 -14.83
N GLN A 265 7.55 0.10 -15.91
CA GLN A 265 6.98 -0.17 -17.24
C GLN A 265 6.19 -1.48 -17.26
N GLU A 266 6.70 -2.52 -16.61
CA GLU A 266 5.98 -3.79 -16.48
C GLU A 266 4.66 -3.62 -15.72
N ALA A 267 4.68 -2.85 -14.62
CA ALA A 267 3.47 -2.50 -13.88
C ALA A 267 2.45 -1.73 -14.76
N HIS A 268 2.93 -0.80 -15.58
CA HIS A 268 2.07 -0.07 -16.52
C HIS A 268 1.38 -0.99 -17.52
N GLN A 269 2.11 -1.94 -18.11
CA GLN A 269 1.55 -2.92 -19.06
C GLN A 269 0.50 -3.81 -18.41
N LEU A 270 0.66 -4.13 -17.12
CA LEU A 270 -0.28 -4.93 -16.32
C LEU A 270 -1.42 -4.10 -15.70
N GLN A 271 -1.50 -2.81 -16.02
CA GLN A 271 -2.48 -1.86 -15.46
C GLN A 271 -2.41 -1.78 -13.91
N LEU A 272 -1.23 -1.99 -13.36
CA LEU A 272 -0.95 -1.85 -11.93
C LEU A 272 -0.48 -0.41 -11.61
N PRO A 273 -0.55 0.01 -10.33
CA PRO A 273 0.06 1.26 -9.89
C PRO A 273 1.55 1.30 -10.22
N GLN A 274 2.05 2.46 -10.64
CA GLN A 274 3.45 2.61 -11.05
C GLN A 274 4.40 2.97 -9.88
N SER A 275 3.88 3.31 -8.72
CA SER A 275 4.70 3.60 -7.54
C SER A 275 5.24 2.32 -6.92
N LEU A 276 6.56 2.23 -6.75
CA LEU A 276 7.23 1.08 -6.11
C LEU A 276 6.67 0.80 -4.72
N LYS A 277 6.39 1.84 -3.93
CA LYS A 277 5.80 1.72 -2.59
C LYS A 277 4.42 1.09 -2.64
N VAL A 278 3.60 1.50 -3.59
CA VAL A 278 2.25 0.94 -3.78
C VAL A 278 2.33 -0.48 -4.33
N LEU A 279 3.24 -0.77 -5.26
CA LEU A 279 3.48 -2.12 -5.77
C LEU A 279 3.98 -3.05 -4.67
N GLY A 280 5.00 -2.63 -3.92
CA GLY A 280 5.53 -3.39 -2.79
C GLY A 280 4.45 -3.73 -1.78
N TRP A 281 3.62 -2.75 -1.42
CA TRP A 281 2.48 -2.96 -0.55
C TRP A 281 1.43 -3.92 -1.14
N ARG A 282 1.00 -3.68 -2.39
CA ARG A 282 -0.07 -4.47 -3.02
C ARG A 282 0.33 -5.89 -3.39
N LEU A 283 1.54 -6.10 -3.88
CA LEU A 283 1.98 -7.40 -4.39
C LEU A 283 2.71 -8.23 -3.33
N LEU A 284 3.49 -7.57 -2.49
CA LEU A 284 4.36 -8.22 -1.50
C LEU A 284 3.94 -7.91 -0.06
N GLY A 285 3.13 -6.84 0.14
CA GLY A 285 2.71 -6.29 1.41
C GLY A 285 3.86 -5.71 2.24
N VAL A 286 4.89 -5.32 1.58
CA VAL A 286 6.02 -4.66 2.21
C VAL A 286 5.74 -3.17 2.29
N GLY A 287 5.61 -2.64 3.51
CA GLY A 287 5.51 -1.21 3.76
C GLY A 287 6.87 -0.53 3.57
N MET A 288 6.95 0.42 2.64
CA MET A 288 8.16 1.23 2.44
C MET A 288 7.96 2.60 3.09
N ARG A 289 8.80 2.93 4.07
CA ARG A 289 8.79 4.25 4.71
C ARG A 289 9.24 5.34 3.73
N SER A 290 8.64 6.52 3.84
CA SER A 290 9.13 7.68 3.10
C SER A 290 10.42 8.22 3.73
N TRP A 291 11.22 8.94 2.94
CA TRP A 291 12.40 9.63 3.45
C TRP A 291 12.08 10.54 4.66
N LYS A 292 10.94 11.26 4.60
CA LYS A 292 10.47 12.09 5.72
C LYS A 292 10.19 11.31 6.99
N GLU A 293 9.76 10.08 6.89
CA GLU A 293 9.52 9.19 8.05
C GLU A 293 10.81 8.59 8.61
N LEU A 294 11.90 8.59 7.84
CA LEU A 294 13.19 8.05 8.25
C LEU A 294 14.11 9.12 8.88
N VAL A 295 14.05 10.36 8.39
CA VAL A 295 14.97 11.43 8.82
C VAL A 295 14.31 12.53 9.67
N GLY A 296 13.00 12.47 9.89
CA GLY A 296 12.25 13.35 10.80
C GLY A 296 11.85 14.65 10.17
#